data_1f9a81fe3c799292890879f80c330a58
#
_entry.id   1f9a81fe3c799292890879f80c330a58
#
_cell.length_a   1.000
_cell.length_b   1.000
_cell.length_c   1.000
_cell.angle_alpha   90.00
_cell.angle_beta   90.00
_cell.angle_gamma   90.00
#
_symmetry.space_group_name_H-M   'P 1'
#
loop_
_entity.id
_entity.type
_entity.pdbx_description
1 polymer ?
#
loop_
_entity_poly.entity_id
_entity_poly.type
_entity_poly.pdbx_seq_one_letter_code
_entity_poly.pdbx_strand_id
1 'polypeptide(L)'
;MKNFCLITLFICFSGLPVWGGGTSEKAVYDLIERVTPGYASQYRLEMIQPENGSDVYEVDGDGQRIILRGNNAVSLATAFNWYLKYTCHAHVSWFGNQLKLPAKLPQPANKERRIINGKYRVYMNYCTVSYTAAWWNWERWQQELDYMAMNAINMPLFSVGLDGVWY
;
A
#
# COMPACT_ATOMS: atom_id res chain seq x y z
N MET A 1 -5.22 -29.65 -61.90
CA MET A 1 -5.47 -30.02 -60.44
C MET A 1 -4.48 -29.22 -59.63
N LYS A 2 -4.96 -28.17 -58.94
CA LYS A 2 -4.13 -27.27 -58.12
C LYS A 2 -4.36 -27.64 -56.66
N ASN A 3 -3.32 -28.16 -56.02
CA ASN A 3 -3.36 -28.50 -54.62
C ASN A 3 -3.23 -27.20 -53.79
N PHE A 4 -4.28 -26.85 -53.06
CA PHE A 4 -4.27 -25.75 -52.09
C PHE A 4 -3.80 -26.32 -50.75
N CYS A 5 -2.59 -25.96 -50.34
CA CYS A 5 -2.04 -26.33 -49.06
C CYS A 5 -2.54 -25.31 -48.02
N LEU A 6 -3.47 -25.72 -47.12
CA LEU A 6 -3.97 -24.91 -46.04
C LEU A 6 -2.94 -24.96 -44.90
N ILE A 7 -2.19 -23.89 -44.70
CA ILE A 7 -1.32 -23.73 -43.53
C ILE A 7 -2.17 -23.20 -42.36
N THR A 8 -2.51 -24.08 -41.43
CA THR A 8 -3.17 -23.73 -40.20
C THR A 8 -2.14 -23.13 -39.24
N LEU A 9 -2.18 -21.82 -39.07
CA LEU A 9 -1.32 -21.09 -38.08
C LEU A 9 -1.87 -21.31 -36.68
N PHE A 10 -1.23 -22.18 -35.91
CA PHE A 10 -1.51 -22.38 -34.48
C PHE A 10 -0.86 -21.23 -33.71
N ILE A 11 -1.64 -20.22 -33.34
CA ILE A 11 -1.18 -19.18 -32.41
C ILE A 11 -1.28 -19.77 -30.99
N CYS A 12 -0.16 -20.26 -30.48
CA CYS A 12 -0.02 -20.57 -29.07
C CYS A 12 -0.06 -19.27 -28.29
N PHE A 13 -1.20 -18.97 -27.72
CA PHE A 13 -1.31 -17.95 -26.68
C PHE A 13 -0.63 -18.51 -25.41
N SER A 14 0.69 -18.35 -25.31
CA SER A 14 1.38 -18.53 -24.04
C SER A 14 0.91 -17.44 -23.09
N GLY A 15 -0.04 -17.79 -22.22
CA GLY A 15 -0.48 -16.92 -21.13
C GLY A 15 0.75 -16.54 -20.31
N LEU A 16 1.17 -15.27 -20.43
CA LEU A 16 2.17 -14.73 -19.53
C LEU A 16 1.59 -14.80 -18.11
N PRO A 17 2.30 -15.36 -17.16
CA PRO A 17 1.85 -15.36 -15.78
C PRO A 17 1.71 -13.90 -15.34
N VAL A 18 0.49 -13.49 -14.99
CA VAL A 18 0.26 -12.20 -14.32
C VAL A 18 0.90 -12.33 -12.93
N TRP A 19 2.09 -11.82 -12.81
CA TRP A 19 2.80 -11.73 -11.53
C TRP A 19 2.15 -10.62 -10.69
N GLY A 20 1.05 -10.96 -10.01
CA GLY A 20 0.36 -10.04 -9.10
C GLY A 20 1.06 -9.85 -7.74
N GLY A 21 2.05 -10.67 -7.39
CA GLY A 21 2.72 -10.62 -6.10
C GLY A 21 3.80 -9.53 -5.97
N GLY A 22 4.54 -9.24 -7.03
CA GLY A 22 5.66 -8.29 -6.99
C GLY A 22 5.29 -6.80 -7.03
N THR A 23 4.05 -6.46 -7.32
CA THR A 23 3.61 -5.06 -7.43
C THR A 23 3.13 -4.48 -6.10
N SER A 24 2.54 -5.29 -5.23
CA SER A 24 2.00 -4.85 -3.94
C SER A 24 3.11 -4.54 -2.94
N GLU A 25 4.08 -5.44 -2.76
CA GLU A 25 5.24 -5.21 -1.88
C GLU A 25 6.07 -4.04 -2.38
N LYS A 26 6.31 -3.95 -3.70
CA LYS A 26 7.07 -2.83 -4.27
C LYS A 26 6.39 -1.49 -3.97
N ALA A 27 5.10 -1.38 -4.15
CA ALA A 27 4.36 -0.15 -3.85
C ALA A 27 4.50 0.27 -2.37
N VAL A 28 4.53 -0.71 -1.46
CA VAL A 28 4.71 -0.44 -0.03
C VAL A 28 6.16 -0.09 0.30
N TYR A 29 7.16 -0.72 -0.33
CA TYR A 29 8.55 -0.28 -0.19
C TYR A 29 8.75 1.16 -0.68
N ASP A 30 8.13 1.52 -1.81
CA ASP A 30 8.17 2.88 -2.33
C ASP A 30 7.48 3.88 -1.36
N LEU A 31 6.36 3.49 -0.73
CA LEU A 31 5.70 4.26 0.32
C LEU A 31 6.60 4.44 1.55
N ILE A 32 7.21 3.36 2.04
CA ILE A 32 8.14 3.42 3.18
C ILE A 32 9.29 4.39 2.89
N GLU A 33 9.85 4.32 1.69
CA GLU A 33 10.96 5.20 1.29
C GLU A 33 10.54 6.68 1.18
N ARG A 34 9.29 6.96 0.76
CA ARG A 34 8.77 8.34 0.76
C ARG A 34 8.51 8.86 2.18
N VAL A 35 8.00 8.02 3.06
CA VAL A 35 7.64 8.42 4.44
C VAL A 35 8.86 8.48 5.34
N THR A 36 9.75 7.49 5.22
CA THR A 36 10.98 7.36 6.02
C THR A 36 12.17 7.06 5.11
N PRO A 37 12.73 8.09 4.45
CA PRO A 37 13.82 7.92 3.49
C PRO A 37 15.05 7.20 4.09
N GLY A 38 15.56 6.19 3.35
CA GLY A 38 16.72 5.40 3.74
C GLY A 38 16.44 4.25 4.71
N TYR A 39 15.19 4.05 5.13
CA TYR A 39 14.84 2.98 6.07
C TYR A 39 14.25 1.73 5.41
N ALA A 40 13.84 1.79 4.14
CA ALA A 40 13.14 0.69 3.47
C ALA A 40 13.90 -0.65 3.54
N SER A 41 15.23 -0.64 3.48
CA SER A 41 16.06 -1.85 3.58
C SER A 41 16.02 -2.56 4.94
N GLN A 42 15.57 -1.89 5.99
CA GLN A 42 15.42 -2.47 7.33
C GLN A 42 14.10 -3.24 7.50
N TYR A 43 13.22 -3.21 6.51
CA TYR A 43 11.97 -3.96 6.50
C TYR A 43 12.05 -5.19 5.60
N ARG A 44 11.24 -6.19 5.92
CA ARG A 44 10.89 -7.31 5.06
C ARG A 44 9.37 -7.38 4.97
N LEU A 45 8.84 -7.33 3.76
CA LEU A 45 7.42 -7.42 3.51
C LEU A 45 7.06 -8.83 3.08
N GLU A 46 5.97 -9.37 3.61
CA GLU A 46 5.48 -10.72 3.31
C GLU A 46 3.97 -10.71 3.14
N MET A 47 3.49 -11.33 2.06
CA MET A 47 2.06 -11.51 1.84
C MET A 47 1.52 -12.68 2.64
N ILE A 48 0.37 -12.49 3.28
CA ILE A 48 -0.34 -13.55 4.03
C ILE A 48 -1.79 -13.66 3.54
N GLN A 49 -2.48 -14.72 3.94
CA GLN A 49 -3.90 -14.88 3.59
C GLN A 49 -4.79 -14.00 4.47
N PRO A 50 -5.92 -13.50 3.93
CA PRO A 50 -6.93 -12.82 4.73
C PRO A 50 -7.53 -13.77 5.78
N GLU A 51 -8.11 -13.21 6.83
CA GLU A 51 -8.73 -13.98 7.90
C GLU A 51 -10.25 -13.83 7.85
N ASN A 52 -10.96 -14.90 7.55
CA ASN A 52 -12.43 -14.92 7.42
C ASN A 52 -12.96 -13.81 6.48
N GLY A 53 -12.25 -13.53 5.38
CA GLY A 53 -12.60 -12.48 4.43
C GLY A 53 -12.29 -11.04 4.91
N SER A 54 -11.68 -10.89 6.06
CA SER A 54 -11.23 -9.60 6.60
C SER A 54 -9.75 -9.36 6.31
N ASP A 55 -9.40 -8.10 6.14
CA ASP A 55 -8.02 -7.69 6.04
C ASP A 55 -7.28 -7.93 7.36
N VAL A 56 -6.04 -8.35 7.26
CA VAL A 56 -5.20 -8.69 8.41
C VAL A 56 -3.78 -8.18 8.19
N TYR A 57 -3.14 -7.76 9.27
CA TYR A 57 -1.72 -7.47 9.26
C TYR A 57 -0.99 -8.03 10.47
N GLU A 58 0.31 -8.20 10.33
CA GLU A 58 1.22 -8.56 11.41
C GLU A 58 2.45 -7.65 11.41
N VAL A 59 2.97 -7.42 12.61
CA VAL A 59 4.25 -6.76 12.85
C VAL A 59 5.11 -7.70 13.69
N ASP A 60 6.33 -7.96 13.24
CA ASP A 60 7.24 -8.92 13.86
C ASP A 60 8.69 -8.46 13.64
N GLY A 61 9.64 -9.19 14.18
CA GLY A 61 11.07 -8.95 13.97
C GLY A 61 11.87 -10.24 14.02
N ASP A 62 12.94 -10.32 13.23
CA ASP A 62 13.87 -11.46 13.23
C ASP A 62 15.24 -11.12 13.87
N GLY A 63 15.34 -9.99 14.57
CA GLY A 63 16.57 -9.46 15.16
C GLY A 63 17.41 -8.63 14.19
N GLN A 64 17.20 -8.77 12.88
CA GLN A 64 17.91 -8.02 11.85
C GLN A 64 16.98 -7.02 11.15
N ARG A 65 15.79 -7.45 10.75
CA ARG A 65 14.80 -6.66 10.05
C ARG A 65 13.46 -6.66 10.78
N ILE A 66 12.69 -5.64 10.49
CA ILE A 66 11.27 -5.56 10.89
C ILE A 66 10.47 -6.30 9.83
N ILE A 67 9.64 -7.25 10.25
CA ILE A 67 8.83 -8.05 9.34
C ILE A 67 7.40 -7.52 9.39
N LEU A 68 6.94 -7.00 8.25
CA LEU A 68 5.56 -6.56 8.08
C LEU A 68 4.84 -7.55 7.19
N ARG A 69 3.71 -8.10 7.67
CA ARG A 69 2.87 -9.01 6.89
C ARG A 69 1.50 -8.41 6.68
N GLY A 70 0.91 -8.66 5.53
CA GLY A 70 -0.44 -8.22 5.22
C GLY A 70 -1.03 -9.02 4.06
N ASN A 71 -2.36 -9.06 3.95
CA ASN A 71 -3.02 -9.77 2.86
C ASN A 71 -3.16 -8.92 1.59
N ASN A 72 -2.84 -7.63 1.67
CA ASN A 72 -2.80 -6.69 0.53
C ASN A 72 -1.88 -5.51 0.87
N ALA A 73 -1.64 -4.63 -0.11
CA ALA A 73 -0.76 -3.47 0.06
C ALA A 73 -1.24 -2.50 1.17
N VAL A 74 -2.55 -2.30 1.31
CA VAL A 74 -3.12 -1.43 2.36
C VAL A 74 -2.87 -2.03 3.74
N SER A 75 -3.02 -3.35 3.90
CA SER A 75 -2.72 -4.04 5.16
C SER A 75 -1.24 -3.94 5.52
N LEU A 76 -0.33 -4.08 4.54
CA LEU A 76 1.11 -3.88 4.75
C LEU A 76 1.44 -2.43 5.16
N ALA A 77 0.85 -1.43 4.49
CA ALA A 77 1.03 -0.02 4.86
C ALA A 77 0.46 0.29 6.25
N THR A 78 -0.65 -0.37 6.63
CA THR A 78 -1.22 -0.28 7.98
C THR A 78 -0.29 -0.89 9.03
N ALA A 79 0.34 -2.03 8.73
CA ALA A 79 1.35 -2.63 9.59
C ALA A 79 2.53 -1.68 9.82
N PHE A 80 3.00 -1.02 8.75
CA PHE A 80 4.06 0.00 8.84
C PHE A 80 3.67 1.16 9.75
N ASN A 81 2.46 1.72 9.59
CA ASN A 81 1.96 2.78 10.45
C ASN A 81 1.84 2.35 11.92
N TRP A 82 1.36 1.13 12.15
CA TRP A 82 1.29 0.56 13.50
C TRP A 82 2.68 0.46 14.13
N TYR A 83 3.66 -0.05 13.38
CA TYR A 83 5.04 -0.14 13.84
C TYR A 83 5.63 1.23 14.19
N LEU A 84 5.44 2.24 13.33
CA LEU A 84 5.89 3.60 13.63
C LEU A 84 5.28 4.12 14.93
N LYS A 85 3.96 3.97 15.11
CA LYS A 85 3.25 4.51 16.29
C LYS A 85 3.63 3.82 17.60
N TYR A 86 3.61 2.49 17.60
CA TYR A 86 3.66 1.73 18.85
C TYR A 86 5.04 1.17 19.18
N THR A 87 5.94 1.07 18.22
CA THR A 87 7.31 0.62 18.46
C THR A 87 8.30 1.77 18.40
N CYS A 88 8.17 2.66 17.41
CA CYS A 88 9.08 3.80 17.25
C CYS A 88 8.61 5.06 17.96
N HIS A 89 7.39 5.12 18.48
CA HIS A 89 6.77 6.32 19.05
C HIS A 89 6.81 7.52 18.10
N ALA A 90 6.66 7.23 16.82
CA ALA A 90 6.68 8.16 15.70
C ALA A 90 5.34 8.17 14.98
N HIS A 91 4.97 9.28 14.33
CA HIS A 91 3.72 9.30 13.59
C HIS A 91 3.75 10.26 12.40
N VAL A 92 2.88 9.95 11.45
CA VAL A 92 2.50 10.79 10.32
C VAL A 92 1.12 11.35 10.57
N SER A 93 0.94 12.65 10.41
CA SER A 93 -0.36 13.31 10.58
C SER A 93 -0.55 14.47 9.60
N TRP A 94 -1.80 14.92 9.45
CA TRP A 94 -2.14 16.08 8.63
C TRP A 94 -1.45 17.37 9.08
N PHE A 95 -1.19 17.51 10.38
CA PHE A 95 -0.63 18.72 10.98
C PHE A 95 0.88 18.68 11.14
N GLY A 96 1.51 17.61 10.73
CA GLY A 96 2.96 17.43 10.77
C GLY A 96 3.38 16.02 11.15
N ASN A 97 4.55 15.67 10.71
CA ASN A 97 5.14 14.37 10.95
C ASN A 97 6.15 14.45 12.10
N GLN A 98 6.13 13.44 12.96
CA GLN A 98 7.15 13.24 14.00
C GLN A 98 7.86 11.92 13.70
N LEU A 99 8.91 11.99 12.88
CA LEU A 99 9.63 10.83 12.35
C LEU A 99 11.10 10.83 12.78
N LYS A 100 11.38 11.22 14.03
CA LYS A 100 12.72 11.12 14.59
C LYS A 100 13.02 9.66 14.91
N LEU A 101 13.58 8.95 13.94
CA LEU A 101 13.90 7.53 14.05
C LEU A 101 15.40 7.34 14.35
N PRO A 102 15.77 6.29 15.15
CA PRO A 102 17.17 5.91 15.32
C PRO A 102 17.72 5.27 14.03
N ALA A 103 19.04 5.35 13.80
CA ALA A 103 19.68 4.78 12.62
C ALA A 103 19.38 3.27 12.44
N LYS A 104 19.33 2.51 13.54
CA LYS A 104 18.83 1.13 13.56
C LYS A 104 17.45 1.12 14.22
N LEU A 105 16.48 0.62 13.49
CA LEU A 105 15.11 0.55 13.97
C LEU A 105 14.96 -0.45 15.13
N PRO A 106 14.17 -0.12 16.18
CA PRO A 106 13.95 -1.00 17.32
C PRO A 106 13.11 -2.23 16.89
N GLN A 107 13.48 -3.39 17.42
CA GLN A 107 12.70 -4.61 17.20
C GLN A 107 11.40 -4.53 18.00
N PRO A 108 10.27 -5.01 17.43
CA PRO A 108 9.04 -5.21 18.20
C PRO A 108 9.30 -6.13 19.39
N ALA A 109 8.76 -5.80 20.56
CA ALA A 109 8.92 -6.63 21.75
C ALA A 109 8.22 -8.00 21.61
N ASN A 110 7.10 -8.03 20.89
CA ASN A 110 6.31 -9.22 20.59
C ASN A 110 5.78 -9.12 19.18
N LYS A 111 5.46 -10.29 18.59
CA LYS A 111 4.68 -10.35 17.36
C LYS A 111 3.28 -9.83 17.63
N GLU A 112 2.86 -8.85 16.83
CA GLU A 112 1.49 -8.35 16.82
C GLU A 112 0.75 -8.88 15.60
N ARG A 113 -0.51 -9.29 15.78
CA ARG A 113 -1.45 -9.64 14.71
C ARG A 113 -2.78 -8.96 14.96
N ARG A 114 -3.31 -8.32 13.93
CA ARG A 114 -4.58 -7.59 14.03
C ARG A 114 -5.44 -7.80 12.79
N ILE A 115 -6.73 -7.94 13.02
CA ILE A 115 -7.76 -7.93 11.99
C ILE A 115 -8.21 -6.48 11.82
N ILE A 116 -8.29 -6.03 10.57
CA ILE A 116 -8.79 -4.70 10.24
C ILE A 116 -10.31 -4.79 10.11
N ASN A 117 -11.02 -4.13 11.02
CA ASN A 117 -12.47 -4.14 11.05
C ASN A 117 -13.06 -3.31 9.90
N GLY A 118 -14.20 -3.77 9.38
CA GLY A 118 -14.93 -3.11 8.31
C GLY A 118 -14.38 -3.45 6.92
N LYS A 119 -15.25 -4.01 6.07
CA LYS A 119 -14.93 -4.35 4.69
C LYS A 119 -14.63 -3.11 3.84
N TYR A 120 -15.37 -2.04 4.06
CA TYR A 120 -15.23 -0.76 3.36
C TYR A 120 -14.85 0.32 4.35
N ARG A 121 -13.70 0.92 4.15
CA ARG A 121 -13.15 1.99 4.98
C ARG A 121 -13.04 3.23 4.12
N VAL A 122 -14.11 4.02 4.18
CA VAL A 122 -14.32 5.19 3.32
C VAL A 122 -13.60 6.41 3.89
N TYR A 123 -13.02 7.19 3.02
CA TYR A 123 -12.41 8.47 3.35
C TYR A 123 -12.64 9.50 2.25
N MET A 124 -12.64 10.76 2.64
CA MET A 124 -12.98 11.93 1.83
C MET A 124 -14.48 11.99 1.49
N ASN A 125 -14.89 13.13 0.96
CA ASN A 125 -16.23 13.36 0.43
C ASN A 125 -16.13 14.18 -0.86
N TYR A 126 -17.23 14.33 -1.57
CA TYR A 126 -17.27 15.05 -2.85
C TYR A 126 -16.89 16.54 -2.73
N CYS A 127 -17.08 17.16 -1.58
CA CYS A 127 -16.69 18.57 -1.37
C CYS A 127 -15.20 18.76 -1.29
N THR A 128 -14.44 17.75 -0.85
CA THR A 128 -13.00 17.85 -0.59
C THR A 128 -12.22 18.39 -1.79
N VAL A 129 -12.58 17.97 -2.99
CA VAL A 129 -11.92 18.36 -4.25
C VAL A 129 -11.97 19.86 -4.48
N SER A 130 -13.12 20.50 -4.26
CA SER A 130 -13.30 21.93 -4.52
C SER A 130 -12.93 22.84 -3.35
N TYR A 131 -12.61 22.26 -2.19
CA TYR A 131 -12.23 23.00 -0.97
C TYR A 131 -10.80 22.67 -0.54
N THR A 132 -10.64 21.65 0.29
CA THR A 132 -9.34 21.31 0.88
C THR A 132 -8.30 20.91 -0.16
N ALA A 133 -8.71 20.17 -1.19
CA ALA A 133 -7.81 19.64 -2.21
C ALA A 133 -7.76 20.47 -3.50
N ALA A 134 -8.45 21.62 -3.57
CA ALA A 134 -8.57 22.44 -4.78
C ALA A 134 -7.23 22.83 -5.43
N TRP A 135 -6.19 22.99 -4.61
CA TRP A 135 -4.86 23.42 -5.04
C TRP A 135 -3.78 22.36 -4.81
N TRP A 136 -4.16 21.12 -4.55
CA TRP A 136 -3.18 20.06 -4.35
C TRP A 136 -2.54 19.66 -5.68
N ASN A 137 -1.22 19.71 -5.71
CA ASN A 137 -0.41 19.12 -6.77
C ASN A 137 -0.23 17.62 -6.56
N TRP A 138 0.46 16.94 -7.47
CA TRP A 138 0.67 15.49 -7.39
C TRP A 138 1.40 15.09 -6.11
N GLU A 139 2.42 15.82 -5.69
CA GLU A 139 3.20 15.51 -4.50
C GLU A 139 2.31 15.52 -3.24
N ARG A 140 1.39 16.50 -3.15
CA ARG A 140 0.45 16.55 -2.03
C ARG A 140 -0.59 15.42 -2.10
N TRP A 141 -1.07 15.08 -3.30
CA TRP A 141 -1.93 13.92 -3.50
C TRP A 141 -1.24 12.61 -3.13
N GLN A 142 0.03 12.43 -3.49
CA GLN A 142 0.81 11.24 -3.14
C GLN A 142 0.94 11.09 -1.62
N GLN A 143 1.21 12.18 -0.90
CA GLN A 143 1.24 12.16 0.57
C GLN A 143 -0.12 11.74 1.17
N GLU A 144 -1.22 12.19 0.59
CA GLU A 144 -2.55 11.83 1.04
C GLU A 144 -2.87 10.35 0.78
N LEU A 145 -2.48 9.84 -0.38
CA LEU A 145 -2.62 8.42 -0.72
C LEU A 145 -1.82 7.53 0.24
N ASP A 146 -0.58 7.92 0.53
CA ASP A 146 0.26 7.23 1.52
C ASP A 146 -0.38 7.26 2.91
N TYR A 147 -0.90 8.42 3.33
CA TYR A 147 -1.62 8.57 4.59
C TYR A 147 -2.86 7.68 4.65
N MET A 148 -3.67 7.64 3.60
CA MET A 148 -4.83 6.77 3.51
C MET A 148 -4.44 5.30 3.64
N ALA A 149 -3.46 4.83 2.87
CA ALA A 149 -3.00 3.45 2.92
C ALA A 149 -2.48 3.07 4.32
N MET A 150 -1.71 3.95 4.95
CA MET A 150 -1.21 3.77 6.32
C MET A 150 -2.32 3.73 7.38
N ASN A 151 -3.47 4.33 7.11
CA ASN A 151 -4.63 4.33 8.00
C ASN A 151 -5.73 3.33 7.58
N ALA A 152 -5.36 2.32 6.80
CA ALA A 152 -6.24 1.24 6.37
C ALA A 152 -7.41 1.67 5.47
N ILE A 153 -7.38 2.85 4.88
CA ILE A 153 -8.42 3.30 3.95
C ILE A 153 -8.30 2.51 2.64
N ASN A 154 -9.38 1.84 2.25
CA ASN A 154 -9.43 1.05 1.03
C ASN A 154 -10.51 1.51 0.03
N MET A 155 -11.26 2.55 0.38
CA MET A 155 -12.35 3.09 -0.45
C MET A 155 -12.39 4.62 -0.36
N PRO A 156 -11.36 5.33 -0.87
CA PRO A 156 -11.41 6.78 -0.93
C PRO A 156 -12.38 7.26 -2.00
N LEU A 157 -13.13 8.33 -1.73
CA LEU A 157 -13.97 8.99 -2.72
C LEU A 157 -13.15 10.02 -3.49
N PHE A 158 -12.73 9.65 -4.71
CA PHE A 158 -12.02 10.54 -5.62
C PHE A 158 -12.96 11.09 -6.68
N SER A 159 -13.24 12.39 -6.62
CA SER A 159 -13.94 13.11 -7.69
C SER A 159 -13.00 14.02 -8.50
N VAL A 160 -11.69 13.88 -8.29
CA VAL A 160 -10.67 14.75 -8.93
C VAL A 160 -10.56 14.45 -10.41
N GLY A 161 -10.65 15.49 -11.22
CA GLY A 161 -10.44 15.38 -12.69
C GLY A 161 -11.60 14.75 -13.45
N LEU A 162 -12.72 14.41 -12.79
CA LEU A 162 -13.89 13.89 -13.47
C LEU A 162 -14.43 14.86 -14.52
N ASP A 163 -14.41 16.15 -14.24
CA ASP A 163 -14.85 17.18 -15.19
C ASP A 163 -14.03 17.17 -16.48
N GLY A 164 -12.72 16.85 -16.41
CA GLY A 164 -11.85 16.72 -17.58
C GLY A 164 -12.11 15.48 -18.44
N VAL A 165 -12.87 14.52 -17.92
CA VAL A 165 -13.25 13.28 -18.64
C VAL A 165 -14.59 13.46 -19.39
N TRP A 166 -15.42 14.38 -18.91
CA TRP A 166 -16.77 14.62 -19.49
C TRP A 166 -16.81 15.64 -20.61
N TYR A 167 -15.69 16.30 -20.91
CA TYR A 167 -15.49 17.24 -22.00
C TYR A 167 -14.48 16.69 -23.02
#